data_2deb7cb0e4a42425f55d756d28d3e4d1
#
_entry.id   2deb7cb0e4a42425f55d756d28d3e4d1
#
_cell.length_a   1.000
_cell.length_b   1.000
_cell.length_c   1.000
_cell.angle_alpha   90.00
_cell.angle_beta   90.00
_cell.angle_gamma   90.00
#
_symmetry.space_group_name_H-M   'P 1'
#
loop_
_entity.id
_entity.type
_entity.pdbx_description
1 polymer ?
#
loop_
_entity_poly.entity_id
_entity_poly.type
_entity_poly.pdbx_seq_one_letter_code
_entity_poly.pdbx_strand_id
1 'polypeptide(L)'
;MTHHIAIIGSALSGNKGASAMLESSIATLSTRVSDARFTLFSMYPSEDARLNDYANLEIIPATPGKLGVVINSLALLYRIAPFLRPTLRRRSRAIAALASADALLDQGGITFTDGREKFLLYNVASILPALNLHVPVIKCAQAIGPFEGRINRWASQVFLPKVTLIVTRGAITHDFADGLGLTNTVRGADYAFSLELAGDERESLEPLIDLSFVDAPGDVVGFAPSVVMQKKVDGRGGQYVHGLVDAIVATLDAGHRALLVPHSTRAGIEKTHNNDLPLCREIAREVGERAGFLFVDEELSSQQLRYLIGRTTRFVTSRFHAMISSLSMAVPTVVIGWSHKYQEVLDLFGLNDRAFGAAEFSTERVLAELARLERDDAEVRAAIASNLPAVKELSVSQADHIAEIVTRAH
;
A
#
# COMPACT_ATOMS: atom_id res chain seq x y z
N MET A 1 -22.35 21.69 -4.70
CA MET A 1 -21.94 21.68 -3.27
C MET A 1 -20.55 21.08 -3.20
N THR A 2 -19.65 21.67 -2.45
CA THR A 2 -18.28 21.14 -2.30
C THR A 2 -18.31 19.99 -1.31
N HIS A 3 -17.88 18.80 -1.71
CA HIS A 3 -17.78 17.64 -0.84
C HIS A 3 -16.38 17.56 -0.21
N HIS A 4 -16.33 17.17 1.07
CA HIS A 4 -15.09 17.09 1.82
C HIS A 4 -14.82 15.67 2.31
N ILE A 5 -13.72 15.09 1.87
CA ILE A 5 -13.32 13.74 2.19
C ILE A 5 -12.04 13.77 3.03
N ALA A 6 -12.12 13.29 4.26
CA ALA A 6 -10.96 13.11 5.12
C ALA A 6 -10.31 11.74 4.84
N ILE A 7 -8.98 11.67 4.86
CA ILE A 7 -8.22 10.44 4.61
C ILE A 7 -7.20 10.23 5.73
N ILE A 8 -7.07 8.99 6.22
CA ILE A 8 -6.08 8.58 7.21
C ILE A 8 -5.50 7.22 6.85
N GLY A 9 -4.32 6.91 7.38
CA GLY A 9 -3.67 5.60 7.17
C GLY A 9 -2.90 5.49 5.87
N SER A 10 -2.83 6.57 5.10
CA SER A 10 -2.07 6.72 3.86
C SER A 10 -1.04 7.83 3.96
N ALA A 11 -0.20 7.99 2.94
CA ALA A 11 0.82 9.04 2.85
C ALA A 11 1.29 9.19 1.39
N LEU A 12 1.76 10.37 1.01
CA LEU A 12 2.49 10.56 -0.26
C LEU A 12 3.93 10.10 -0.16
N SER A 13 4.50 10.18 1.05
CA SER A 13 5.89 9.88 1.35
C SER A 13 6.11 8.43 1.80
N GLY A 14 7.34 7.97 1.69
CA GLY A 14 7.81 6.72 2.26
C GLY A 14 7.31 5.48 1.53
N ASN A 15 6.26 4.86 1.99
CA ASN A 15 5.70 3.65 1.39
C ASN A 15 4.92 3.97 0.10
N LYS A 16 5.50 3.68 -1.05
CA LYS A 16 4.90 4.00 -2.37
C LYS A 16 3.59 3.26 -2.65
N GLY A 17 3.31 2.20 -1.92
CA GLY A 17 2.00 1.56 -1.97
C GLY A 17 0.91 2.35 -1.24
N ALA A 18 1.23 2.98 -0.12
CA ALA A 18 0.31 3.89 0.54
C ALA A 18 0.04 5.14 -0.33
N SER A 19 1.09 5.64 -1.00
CA SER A 19 1.00 6.70 -2.01
C SER A 19 0.07 6.31 -3.15
N ALA A 20 0.29 5.13 -3.75
CA ALA A 20 -0.55 4.61 -4.83
C ALA A 20 -2.04 4.51 -4.44
N MET A 21 -2.35 4.05 -3.22
CA MET A 21 -3.74 3.99 -2.73
C MET A 21 -4.35 5.39 -2.55
N LEU A 22 -3.58 6.35 -2.03
CA LEU A 22 -4.01 7.74 -1.86
C LEU A 22 -4.28 8.40 -3.22
N GLU A 23 -3.33 8.30 -4.13
CA GLU A 23 -3.43 8.85 -5.49
C GLU A 23 -4.62 8.24 -6.25
N SER A 24 -4.80 6.90 -6.16
CA SER A 24 -5.97 6.21 -6.72
C SER A 24 -7.28 6.74 -6.16
N SER A 25 -7.37 6.97 -4.84
CA SER A 25 -8.59 7.47 -4.23
C SER A 25 -8.90 8.90 -4.63
N ILE A 26 -7.89 9.77 -4.68
CA ILE A 26 -8.05 11.16 -5.15
C ILE A 26 -8.52 11.17 -6.61
N ALA A 27 -7.84 10.43 -7.49
CA ALA A 27 -8.17 10.39 -8.92
C ALA A 27 -9.59 9.85 -9.16
N THR A 28 -9.93 8.69 -8.60
CA THR A 28 -11.22 8.04 -8.83
C THR A 28 -12.40 8.79 -8.20
N LEU A 29 -12.21 9.41 -7.03
CA LEU A 29 -13.26 10.18 -6.37
C LEU A 29 -13.44 11.57 -6.98
N SER A 30 -12.39 12.21 -7.50
CA SER A 30 -12.50 13.48 -8.21
C SER A 30 -13.34 13.39 -9.47
N THR A 31 -13.45 12.20 -10.09
CA THR A 31 -14.32 11.98 -11.25
C THR A 31 -15.77 11.64 -10.89
N ARG A 32 -16.05 11.20 -9.67
CA ARG A 32 -17.36 10.75 -9.19
C ARG A 32 -18.08 11.74 -8.30
N VAL A 33 -17.30 12.56 -7.60
CA VAL A 33 -17.81 13.53 -6.63
C VAL A 33 -17.43 14.92 -7.10
N SER A 34 -18.44 15.72 -7.48
CA SER A 34 -18.21 17.08 -7.95
C SER A 34 -17.58 17.95 -6.86
N ASP A 35 -16.62 18.79 -7.24
CA ASP A 35 -15.93 19.71 -6.32
C ASP A 35 -15.36 19.01 -5.08
N ALA A 36 -14.86 17.77 -5.23
CA ALA A 36 -14.26 17.02 -4.14
C ALA A 36 -12.97 17.68 -3.65
N ARG A 37 -12.89 17.94 -2.35
CA ARG A 37 -11.68 18.34 -1.65
C ARG A 37 -11.29 17.26 -0.65
N PHE A 38 -9.99 17.10 -0.46
CA PHE A 38 -9.43 16.06 0.38
C PHE A 38 -8.62 16.65 1.53
N THR A 39 -8.63 15.98 2.67
CA THR A 39 -7.72 16.27 3.78
C THR A 39 -7.01 15.00 4.22
N LEU A 40 -5.69 14.95 4.08
CA LEU A 40 -4.87 13.85 4.57
C LEU A 40 -4.43 14.11 6.03
N PHE A 41 -4.85 13.25 6.94
CA PHE A 41 -4.34 13.19 8.31
C PHE A 41 -3.01 12.44 8.30
N SER A 42 -1.93 13.17 8.10
CA SER A 42 -0.60 12.61 7.82
C SER A 42 0.18 12.30 9.09
N MET A 43 0.80 11.13 9.11
CA MET A 43 1.82 10.73 10.09
C MET A 43 3.17 11.43 9.81
N TYR A 44 3.40 11.87 8.57
CA TYR A 44 4.64 12.47 8.06
C TYR A 44 4.38 13.81 7.37
N PRO A 45 3.80 14.79 8.09
CA PRO A 45 3.20 15.98 7.46
C PRO A 45 4.20 16.85 6.67
N SER A 46 5.44 16.93 7.08
CA SER A 46 6.47 17.72 6.37
C SER A 46 6.88 17.07 5.06
N GLU A 47 7.07 15.74 5.08
CA GLU A 47 7.42 14.96 3.88
C GLU A 47 6.27 14.96 2.88
N ASP A 48 5.04 14.69 3.36
CA ASP A 48 3.84 14.68 2.52
C ASP A 48 3.53 16.06 1.93
N ALA A 49 3.74 17.15 2.71
CA ALA A 49 3.56 18.50 2.18
C ALA A 49 4.58 18.85 1.07
N ARG A 50 5.80 18.33 1.14
CA ARG A 50 6.82 18.51 0.09
C ARG A 50 6.46 17.80 -1.21
N LEU A 51 5.75 16.66 -1.10
CA LEU A 51 5.36 15.80 -2.23
C LEU A 51 3.93 16.05 -2.71
N ASN A 52 3.24 17.03 -2.12
CA ASN A 52 1.85 17.32 -2.46
C ASN A 52 1.72 18.24 -3.67
N ASP A 53 1.44 17.68 -4.82
CA ASP A 53 1.15 18.41 -6.07
C ASP A 53 -0.38 18.55 -6.34
N TYR A 54 -1.24 18.05 -5.43
CA TYR A 54 -2.69 18.10 -5.58
C TYR A 54 -3.26 19.40 -5.02
N ALA A 55 -3.82 20.26 -5.87
CA ALA A 55 -4.41 21.55 -5.47
C ALA A 55 -5.62 21.38 -4.52
N ASN A 56 -6.31 20.25 -4.56
CA ASN A 56 -7.48 19.93 -3.75
C ASN A 56 -7.18 19.04 -2.52
N LEU A 57 -5.91 18.82 -2.17
CA LEU A 57 -5.47 18.03 -1.02
C LEU A 57 -4.83 18.94 0.06
N GLU A 58 -5.41 18.98 1.24
CA GLU A 58 -4.83 19.61 2.42
C GLU A 58 -4.11 18.57 3.30
N ILE A 59 -2.92 18.91 3.82
CA ILE A 59 -2.16 18.05 4.74
C ILE A 59 -2.36 18.56 6.19
N ILE A 60 -2.88 17.71 7.06
CA ILE A 60 -3.01 17.97 8.49
C ILE A 60 -2.14 17.01 9.30
N PRO A 61 -1.29 17.53 10.21
CA PRO A 61 -0.45 16.68 11.06
C PRO A 61 -1.27 15.77 11.99
N ALA A 62 -1.09 14.46 11.87
CA ALA A 62 -1.68 13.42 12.71
C ALA A 62 -0.62 12.36 13.12
N THR A 63 0.53 12.84 13.60
CA THR A 63 1.56 11.96 14.17
C THR A 63 0.97 11.09 15.28
N PRO A 64 1.53 9.91 15.59
CA PRO A 64 0.93 8.98 16.55
C PRO A 64 0.57 9.60 17.90
N GLY A 65 1.42 10.44 18.47
CA GLY A 65 1.14 11.15 19.73
C GLY A 65 0.04 12.20 19.57
N LYS A 66 0.06 12.99 18.47
CA LYS A 66 -0.95 13.99 18.19
C LYS A 66 -2.32 13.38 17.92
N LEU A 67 -2.36 12.29 17.13
CA LEU A 67 -3.58 11.55 16.86
C LEU A 67 -4.10 10.89 18.13
N GLY A 68 -3.25 10.09 18.80
CA GLY A 68 -3.64 9.28 19.95
C GLY A 68 -4.12 10.08 21.16
N VAL A 69 -3.48 11.23 21.40
CA VAL A 69 -3.83 12.07 22.58
C VAL A 69 -4.65 13.29 22.18
N VAL A 70 -4.08 14.19 21.38
CA VAL A 70 -4.67 15.52 21.16
C VAL A 70 -5.98 15.43 20.36
N ILE A 71 -5.92 14.83 19.16
CA ILE A 71 -7.09 14.77 18.26
C ILE A 71 -8.21 13.96 18.89
N ASN A 72 -7.90 12.80 19.49
CA ASN A 72 -8.89 11.96 20.15
C ASN A 72 -9.53 12.64 21.36
N SER A 73 -8.75 13.34 22.21
CA SER A 73 -9.30 14.07 23.36
C SER A 73 -10.21 15.22 22.93
N LEU A 74 -9.80 15.98 21.88
CA LEU A 74 -10.63 17.06 21.35
C LEU A 74 -11.91 16.53 20.68
N ALA A 75 -11.82 15.38 19.99
CA ALA A 75 -12.99 14.73 19.40
C ALA A 75 -13.96 14.20 20.45
N LEU A 76 -13.44 13.63 21.55
CA LEU A 76 -14.28 13.25 22.68
C LEU A 76 -14.95 14.47 23.32
N LEU A 77 -14.19 15.55 23.55
CA LEU A 77 -14.74 16.80 24.09
C LEU A 77 -15.81 17.39 23.16
N TYR A 78 -15.60 17.35 21.85
CA TYR A 78 -16.57 17.77 20.84
C TYR A 78 -17.90 17.00 20.97
N ARG A 79 -17.83 15.70 21.29
CA ARG A 79 -18.98 14.83 21.49
C ARG A 79 -19.75 15.17 22.77
N ILE A 80 -19.03 15.25 23.93
CA ILE A 80 -19.65 15.34 25.25
C ILE A 80 -19.98 16.75 25.70
N ALA A 81 -19.39 17.79 25.07
CA ALA A 81 -19.60 19.20 25.39
C ALA A 81 -20.02 20.00 24.15
N PRO A 82 -21.29 19.90 23.68
CA PRO A 82 -21.75 20.56 22.45
C PRO A 82 -21.52 22.05 22.40
N PHE A 83 -21.58 22.74 23.55
CA PHE A 83 -21.35 24.19 23.65
C PHE A 83 -19.91 24.62 23.30
N LEU A 84 -18.94 23.69 23.33
CA LEU A 84 -17.54 23.94 22.94
C LEU A 84 -17.31 23.74 21.44
N ARG A 85 -18.21 23.12 20.70
CA ARG A 85 -18.03 22.80 19.29
C ARG A 85 -17.56 23.97 18.42
N PRO A 86 -18.14 25.18 18.50
CA PRO A 86 -17.66 26.31 17.69
C PRO A 86 -16.21 26.69 18.04
N THR A 87 -15.86 26.67 19.32
CA THR A 87 -14.52 26.99 19.80
C THR A 87 -13.49 25.94 19.36
N LEU A 88 -13.85 24.67 19.46
CA LEU A 88 -12.98 23.52 19.03
C LEU A 88 -12.72 23.56 17.52
N ARG A 89 -13.76 23.82 16.72
CA ARG A 89 -13.60 23.99 15.26
C ARG A 89 -12.70 25.17 14.92
N ARG A 90 -12.82 26.30 15.63
CA ARG A 90 -11.99 27.48 15.39
C ARG A 90 -10.53 27.30 15.81
N ARG A 91 -10.25 26.50 16.87
CA ARG A 91 -8.92 26.36 17.47
C ARG A 91 -8.16 25.13 16.99
N SER A 92 -8.82 24.15 16.37
CA SER A 92 -8.20 22.91 15.90
C SER A 92 -8.54 22.66 14.44
N ARG A 93 -7.55 22.81 13.56
CA ARG A 93 -7.69 22.46 12.12
C ARG A 93 -8.15 21.01 11.94
N ALA A 94 -7.63 20.07 12.76
CA ALA A 94 -8.03 18.66 12.69
C ALA A 94 -9.52 18.45 13.01
N ILE A 95 -10.03 19.11 14.08
CA ILE A 95 -11.47 19.04 14.42
C ILE A 95 -12.31 19.79 13.40
N ALA A 96 -11.84 20.92 12.87
CA ALA A 96 -12.54 21.65 11.81
C ALA A 96 -12.70 20.80 10.55
N ALA A 97 -11.61 20.17 10.11
CA ALA A 97 -11.61 19.28 8.94
C ALA A 97 -12.53 18.07 9.15
N LEU A 98 -12.41 17.35 10.28
CA LEU A 98 -13.31 16.22 10.56
C LEU A 98 -14.77 16.65 10.67
N ALA A 99 -15.06 17.77 11.34
CA ALA A 99 -16.43 18.24 11.52
C ALA A 99 -17.09 18.78 10.24
N SER A 100 -16.32 18.99 9.18
CA SER A 100 -16.81 19.38 7.85
C SER A 100 -16.68 18.24 6.83
N ALA A 101 -16.15 17.09 7.22
CA ALA A 101 -15.98 15.96 6.32
C ALA A 101 -17.28 15.17 6.17
N ASP A 102 -17.60 14.79 4.94
CA ASP A 102 -18.74 13.94 4.59
C ASP A 102 -18.42 12.46 4.86
N ALA A 103 -17.13 12.11 4.81
CA ALA A 103 -16.63 10.79 5.19
C ALA A 103 -15.15 10.84 5.61
N LEU A 104 -14.74 9.87 6.44
CA LEU A 104 -13.34 9.54 6.72
C LEU A 104 -13.00 8.21 6.02
N LEU A 105 -12.04 8.24 5.10
CA LEU A 105 -11.45 7.07 4.48
C LEU A 105 -10.25 6.59 5.32
N ASP A 106 -10.32 5.39 5.86
CA ASP A 106 -9.18 4.72 6.49
C ASP A 106 -8.53 3.79 5.46
N GLN A 107 -7.34 4.16 5.01
CA GLN A 107 -6.52 3.43 4.03
C GLN A 107 -5.39 2.62 4.67
N GLY A 108 -5.50 2.28 5.94
CA GLY A 108 -4.55 1.39 6.60
C GLY A 108 -4.56 0.00 5.96
N GLY A 109 -3.44 -0.44 5.36
CA GLY A 109 -3.40 -1.66 4.55
C GLY A 109 -3.71 -2.96 5.32
N ILE A 110 -3.35 -3.06 6.61
CA ILE A 110 -3.67 -4.18 7.51
C ILE A 110 -4.03 -3.61 8.87
N THR A 111 -5.26 -3.85 9.32
CA THR A 111 -5.75 -3.38 10.62
C THR A 111 -6.52 -4.50 11.32
N PHE A 112 -6.67 -4.43 12.64
CA PHE A 112 -7.42 -5.41 13.43
C PHE A 112 -7.04 -6.86 13.09
N THR A 113 -5.74 -7.15 13.06
CA THR A 113 -5.17 -8.45 12.64
C THR A 113 -4.35 -9.04 13.77
N ASP A 114 -4.49 -10.32 14.01
CA ASP A 114 -3.71 -11.07 15.02
C ASP A 114 -2.21 -11.05 14.66
N GLY A 115 -1.36 -11.07 15.68
CA GLY A 115 0.09 -10.91 15.55
C GLY A 115 0.54 -9.46 15.28
N ARG A 116 -0.40 -8.50 15.28
CA ARG A 116 -0.14 -7.07 15.13
C ARG A 116 -0.79 -6.23 16.24
N GLU A 117 -1.02 -6.80 17.39
CA GLU A 117 -1.74 -6.21 18.54
C GLU A 117 -1.10 -4.90 19.00
N LYS A 118 0.21 -4.72 18.83
CA LYS A 118 0.93 -3.47 19.12
C LYS A 118 0.40 -2.26 18.32
N PHE A 119 -0.25 -2.51 17.18
CA PHE A 119 -0.86 -1.46 16.35
C PHE A 119 -2.35 -1.26 16.63
N LEU A 120 -2.98 -2.11 17.46
CA LEU A 120 -4.42 -2.07 17.69
C LEU A 120 -4.89 -0.73 18.25
N LEU A 121 -4.13 -0.15 19.19
CA LEU A 121 -4.43 1.18 19.72
C LEU A 121 -4.41 2.26 18.63
N TYR A 122 -3.47 2.17 17.68
CA TYR A 122 -3.42 3.08 16.54
C TYR A 122 -4.61 2.85 15.61
N ASN A 123 -4.97 1.61 15.32
CA ASN A 123 -6.12 1.26 14.46
C ASN A 123 -7.44 1.78 15.02
N VAL A 124 -7.61 1.76 16.35
CA VAL A 124 -8.77 2.38 17.01
C VAL A 124 -8.67 3.90 17.00
N ALA A 125 -7.50 4.45 17.35
CA ALA A 125 -7.29 5.88 17.40
C ALA A 125 -7.46 6.59 16.04
N SER A 126 -7.24 5.88 14.93
CA SER A 126 -7.41 6.43 13.57
C SER A 126 -8.87 6.68 13.21
N ILE A 127 -9.81 5.86 13.67
CA ILE A 127 -11.23 5.97 13.34
C ILE A 127 -12.08 6.64 14.44
N LEU A 128 -11.63 6.56 15.69
CA LEU A 128 -12.39 7.03 16.84
C LEU A 128 -12.76 8.53 16.80
N PRO A 129 -11.89 9.46 16.33
CA PRO A 129 -12.27 10.85 16.19
C PRO A 129 -13.48 11.07 15.27
N ALA A 130 -13.50 10.43 14.10
CA ALA A 130 -14.62 10.51 13.16
C ALA A 130 -15.91 9.93 13.77
N LEU A 131 -15.81 8.77 14.41
CA LEU A 131 -16.95 8.16 15.12
C LEU A 131 -17.51 9.08 16.22
N ASN A 132 -16.65 9.80 16.95
CA ASN A 132 -17.06 10.76 17.97
C ASN A 132 -17.75 12.00 17.37
N LEU A 133 -17.39 12.39 16.17
CA LEU A 133 -18.02 13.51 15.45
C LEU A 133 -19.22 13.06 14.61
N HIS A 134 -19.57 11.78 14.61
CA HIS A 134 -20.62 11.17 13.76
C HIS A 134 -20.34 11.30 12.25
N VAL A 135 -19.07 11.33 11.86
CA VAL A 135 -18.64 11.31 10.46
C VAL A 135 -18.61 9.87 9.99
N PRO A 136 -19.21 9.52 8.84
CA PRO A 136 -19.13 8.19 8.25
C PRO A 136 -17.68 7.73 8.09
N VAL A 137 -17.37 6.51 8.53
CA VAL A 137 -16.03 5.92 8.40
C VAL A 137 -16.09 4.80 7.37
N ILE A 138 -15.17 4.84 6.41
CA ILE A 138 -15.05 3.81 5.37
C ILE A 138 -13.64 3.23 5.44
N LYS A 139 -13.52 1.92 5.61
CA LYS A 139 -12.25 1.20 5.54
C LYS A 139 -12.03 0.72 4.11
N CYS A 140 -11.01 1.29 3.43
CA CYS A 140 -10.78 1.07 2.01
C CYS A 140 -9.87 -0.14 1.78
N ALA A 141 -10.39 -1.19 1.15
CA ALA A 141 -9.67 -2.38 0.71
C ALA A 141 -8.63 -2.91 1.71
N GLN A 142 -9.04 -3.09 2.97
CA GLN A 142 -8.16 -3.53 4.04
C GLN A 142 -8.14 -5.06 4.20
N ALA A 143 -7.00 -5.58 4.67
CA ALA A 143 -6.92 -6.90 5.26
C ALA A 143 -7.20 -6.78 6.77
N ILE A 144 -8.20 -7.50 7.25
CA ILE A 144 -8.56 -7.64 8.67
C ILE A 144 -8.62 -9.12 9.05
N GLY A 145 -8.53 -9.42 10.35
CA GLY A 145 -8.51 -10.82 10.82
C GLY A 145 -7.15 -11.52 10.61
N PRO A 146 -7.06 -12.82 10.98
CA PRO A 146 -8.08 -13.54 11.74
C PRO A 146 -8.34 -12.88 13.11
N PHE A 147 -9.45 -13.26 13.75
CA PHE A 147 -9.86 -12.71 15.05
C PHE A 147 -9.80 -13.80 16.14
N GLU A 148 -8.70 -14.54 16.22
CA GLU A 148 -8.48 -15.62 17.18
C GLU A 148 -8.01 -15.06 18.54
N GLY A 149 -7.17 -14.00 18.49
CA GLY A 149 -6.66 -13.31 19.68
C GLY A 149 -7.78 -12.59 20.44
N ARG A 150 -7.92 -12.86 21.74
CA ARG A 150 -9.02 -12.32 22.59
C ARG A 150 -9.14 -10.80 22.55
N ILE A 151 -8.00 -10.08 22.60
CA ILE A 151 -7.97 -8.61 22.64
C ILE A 151 -8.35 -8.05 21.26
N ASN A 152 -7.79 -8.61 20.20
CA ASN A 152 -8.10 -8.20 18.82
C ASN A 152 -9.57 -8.48 18.49
N ARG A 153 -10.07 -9.68 18.83
CA ARG A 153 -11.47 -10.06 18.63
C ARG A 153 -12.43 -9.11 19.37
N TRP A 154 -12.16 -8.83 20.66
CA TRP A 154 -12.96 -7.88 21.43
C TRP A 154 -12.99 -6.48 20.80
N ALA A 155 -11.82 -5.94 20.44
CA ALA A 155 -11.76 -4.62 19.82
C ALA A 155 -12.48 -4.61 18.46
N SER A 156 -12.32 -5.65 17.66
CA SER A 156 -12.99 -5.79 16.37
C SER A 156 -14.51 -5.83 16.53
N GLN A 157 -15.05 -6.59 17.49
CA GLN A 157 -16.47 -6.63 17.80
C GLN A 157 -17.04 -5.31 18.32
N VAL A 158 -16.22 -4.50 18.99
CA VAL A 158 -16.65 -3.19 19.54
C VAL A 158 -16.61 -2.09 18.48
N PHE A 159 -15.59 -2.07 17.62
CA PHE A 159 -15.34 -0.92 16.74
C PHE A 159 -15.76 -1.16 15.28
N LEU A 160 -15.56 -2.35 14.71
CA LEU A 160 -15.86 -2.59 13.29
C LEU A 160 -17.37 -2.50 12.94
N PRO A 161 -18.33 -2.90 13.80
CA PRO A 161 -19.75 -2.67 13.52
C PRO A 161 -20.16 -1.18 13.50
N LYS A 162 -19.32 -0.27 14.01
CA LYS A 162 -19.58 1.18 14.02
C LYS A 162 -19.05 1.88 12.76
N VAL A 163 -18.25 1.18 11.97
CA VAL A 163 -17.76 1.66 10.67
C VAL A 163 -18.91 1.61 9.67
N THR A 164 -19.05 2.62 8.85
CA THR A 164 -20.15 2.71 7.88
C THR A 164 -20.02 1.66 6.79
N LEU A 165 -18.79 1.44 6.29
CA LEU A 165 -18.49 0.47 5.26
C LEU A 165 -17.08 -0.09 5.43
N ILE A 166 -16.93 -1.39 5.25
CA ILE A 166 -15.63 -2.07 5.20
C ILE A 166 -15.51 -2.73 3.82
N VAL A 167 -14.62 -2.21 3.00
CA VAL A 167 -14.25 -2.87 1.75
C VAL A 167 -13.15 -3.88 2.10
N THR A 168 -13.44 -5.16 1.93
CA THR A 168 -12.46 -6.23 2.17
C THR A 168 -11.57 -6.41 0.94
N ARG A 169 -10.27 -6.68 1.16
CA ARG A 169 -9.28 -6.74 0.07
C ARG A 169 -9.40 -7.99 -0.79
N GLY A 170 -9.99 -9.07 -0.27
CA GLY A 170 -10.13 -10.35 -0.94
C GLY A 170 -11.05 -11.29 -0.18
N ALA A 171 -11.13 -12.54 -0.65
CA ALA A 171 -12.05 -13.55 -0.13
C ALA A 171 -11.73 -13.93 1.33
N ILE A 172 -10.45 -14.19 1.64
CA ILE A 172 -10.03 -14.61 2.99
C ILE A 172 -10.39 -13.55 4.04
N THR A 173 -10.13 -12.29 3.72
CA THR A 173 -10.52 -11.16 4.59
C THR A 173 -12.04 -11.05 4.73
N HIS A 174 -12.79 -11.29 3.65
CA HIS A 174 -14.24 -11.26 3.67
C HIS A 174 -14.82 -12.37 4.57
N ASP A 175 -14.30 -13.59 4.44
CA ASP A 175 -14.68 -14.73 5.28
C ASP A 175 -14.40 -14.49 6.76
N PHE A 176 -13.29 -13.83 7.10
CA PHE A 176 -13.00 -13.40 8.48
C PHE A 176 -14.03 -12.40 9.00
N ALA A 177 -14.44 -11.44 8.15
CA ALA A 177 -15.45 -10.45 8.52
C ALA A 177 -16.83 -11.09 8.74
N ASP A 178 -17.23 -12.01 7.88
CA ASP A 178 -18.46 -12.78 7.99
C ASP A 178 -18.44 -13.67 9.24
N GLY A 179 -17.33 -14.35 9.51
CA GLY A 179 -17.11 -15.13 10.73
C GLY A 179 -17.16 -14.32 12.04
N LEU A 180 -16.92 -13.00 11.96
CA LEU A 180 -17.10 -12.07 13.08
C LEU A 180 -18.55 -11.56 13.19
N GLY A 181 -19.41 -11.81 12.19
CA GLY A 181 -20.80 -11.38 12.11
C GLY A 181 -20.95 -9.93 11.62
N LEU A 182 -19.98 -9.40 10.86
CA LEU A 182 -20.08 -8.06 10.27
C LEU A 182 -21.03 -8.07 9.08
N THR A 183 -21.95 -7.09 9.02
CA THR A 183 -22.94 -6.94 7.94
C THR A 183 -22.69 -5.70 7.08
N ASN A 184 -21.71 -4.90 7.44
CA ASN A 184 -21.30 -3.65 6.78
C ASN A 184 -20.06 -3.85 5.89
N THR A 185 -20.00 -4.99 5.20
CA THR A 185 -18.86 -5.40 4.38
C THR A 185 -19.23 -5.53 2.92
N VAL A 186 -18.30 -5.18 2.03
CA VAL A 186 -18.36 -5.48 0.60
C VAL A 186 -17.00 -6.01 0.14
N ARG A 187 -17.03 -6.86 -0.89
CA ARG A 187 -15.79 -7.35 -1.50
C ARG A 187 -15.20 -6.31 -2.43
N GLY A 188 -13.90 -6.17 -2.42
CA GLY A 188 -13.15 -5.31 -3.31
C GLY A 188 -11.77 -5.89 -3.61
N ALA A 189 -10.93 -5.10 -4.24
CA ALA A 189 -9.50 -5.35 -4.42
C ALA A 189 -8.69 -4.17 -3.90
N ASP A 190 -7.37 -4.34 -3.75
CA ASP A 190 -6.50 -3.27 -3.27
C ASP A 190 -6.67 -2.00 -4.11
N TYR A 191 -6.80 -0.84 -3.45
CA TYR A 191 -7.06 0.42 -4.15
C TYR A 191 -5.92 0.81 -5.09
N ALA A 192 -4.70 0.34 -4.85
CA ALA A 192 -3.57 0.61 -5.73
C ALA A 192 -3.71 -0.02 -7.13
N PHE A 193 -4.61 -0.99 -7.37
CA PHE A 193 -4.91 -1.46 -8.73
C PHE A 193 -5.57 -0.39 -9.60
N SER A 194 -6.23 0.59 -8.99
CA SER A 194 -6.85 1.72 -9.68
C SER A 194 -5.87 2.87 -10.01
N LEU A 195 -4.59 2.76 -9.62
CA LEU A 195 -3.60 3.76 -10.00
C LEU A 195 -3.37 3.68 -11.51
N GLU A 196 -3.70 4.74 -12.22
CA GLU A 196 -3.39 4.92 -13.61
C GLU A 196 -2.09 5.71 -13.78
N LEU A 197 -1.36 5.43 -14.86
CA LEU A 197 -0.18 6.20 -15.23
C LEU A 197 -0.63 7.50 -15.91
N ALA A 198 0.03 8.61 -15.58
CA ALA A 198 -0.29 9.92 -16.14
C ALA A 198 0.13 10.05 -17.61
N GLY A 199 1.08 9.23 -18.05
CA GLY A 199 1.60 9.20 -19.43
C GLY A 199 2.89 10.01 -19.62
N ASP A 200 3.34 10.72 -18.60
CA ASP A 200 4.58 11.53 -18.59
C ASP A 200 5.71 10.89 -17.73
N GLU A 201 5.49 9.66 -17.25
CA GLU A 201 6.45 8.99 -16.37
C GLU A 201 7.82 8.83 -17.02
N ARG A 202 7.84 8.59 -18.35
CA ARG A 202 9.08 8.49 -19.09
C ARG A 202 9.88 9.78 -19.02
N GLU A 203 9.25 10.91 -19.38
CA GLU A 203 9.88 12.23 -19.38
C GLU A 203 10.37 12.62 -17.98
N SER A 204 9.61 12.27 -16.95
CA SER A 204 9.96 12.54 -15.57
C SER A 204 11.07 11.63 -15.01
N LEU A 205 11.32 10.47 -15.63
CA LEU A 205 12.36 9.52 -15.24
C LEU A 205 13.69 9.77 -15.97
N GLU A 206 13.67 10.22 -17.22
CA GLU A 206 14.88 10.43 -18.05
C GLU A 206 15.98 11.28 -17.37
N PRO A 207 15.68 12.33 -16.60
CA PRO A 207 16.70 13.07 -15.87
C PRO A 207 17.25 12.35 -14.64
N LEU A 208 16.59 11.27 -14.18
CA LEU A 208 16.94 10.54 -12.96
C LEU A 208 17.63 9.22 -13.25
N ILE A 209 17.26 8.54 -14.34
CA ILE A 209 17.68 7.18 -14.67
C ILE A 209 17.94 7.06 -16.17
N ASP A 210 19.01 6.38 -16.54
CA ASP A 210 19.23 5.99 -17.93
C ASP A 210 18.22 4.89 -18.34
N LEU A 211 17.14 5.31 -18.99
CA LEU A 211 16.08 4.40 -19.45
C LEU A 211 16.51 3.49 -20.60
N SER A 212 17.66 3.74 -21.26
CA SER A 212 18.20 2.82 -22.26
C SER A 212 18.47 1.44 -21.65
N PHE A 213 18.73 1.37 -20.34
CA PHE A 213 18.90 0.14 -19.60
C PHE A 213 17.66 -0.77 -19.66
N VAL A 214 16.47 -0.24 -19.54
CA VAL A 214 15.22 -1.03 -19.58
C VAL A 214 14.62 -1.11 -20.98
N ASP A 215 14.98 -0.22 -21.89
CA ASP A 215 14.47 -0.18 -23.27
C ASP A 215 15.27 -1.04 -24.25
N ALA A 216 16.54 -1.35 -23.93
CA ALA A 216 17.36 -2.22 -24.79
C ALA A 216 16.73 -3.61 -24.92
N PRO A 217 16.93 -4.30 -26.07
CA PRO A 217 16.45 -5.67 -26.27
C PRO A 217 17.03 -6.66 -25.24
N GLY A 218 16.25 -7.68 -24.87
CA GLY A 218 16.61 -8.73 -23.93
C GLY A 218 15.94 -8.59 -22.58
N ASP A 219 16.09 -9.60 -21.74
CA ASP A 219 15.39 -9.73 -20.48
C ASP A 219 15.95 -8.81 -19.40
N VAL A 220 15.02 -8.22 -18.64
CA VAL A 220 15.29 -7.45 -17.42
C VAL A 220 14.53 -8.10 -16.27
N VAL A 221 15.24 -8.61 -15.28
CA VAL A 221 14.64 -9.11 -14.04
C VAL A 221 14.70 -8.01 -12.98
N GLY A 222 13.53 -7.59 -12.50
CA GLY A 222 13.45 -6.59 -11.44
C GLY A 222 13.44 -7.21 -10.05
N PHE A 223 14.04 -6.53 -9.07
CA PHE A 223 14.10 -6.94 -7.67
C PHE A 223 13.64 -5.81 -6.75
N ALA A 224 12.63 -6.09 -5.91
CA ALA A 224 12.19 -5.16 -4.87
C ALA A 224 12.20 -5.84 -3.49
N PRO A 225 13.31 -5.75 -2.75
CA PRO A 225 13.46 -6.35 -1.43
C PRO A 225 12.65 -5.61 -0.35
N SER A 226 12.55 -6.22 0.84
CA SER A 226 11.83 -5.64 1.97
C SER A 226 12.59 -5.84 3.28
N VAL A 227 12.84 -4.77 4.03
CA VAL A 227 13.38 -4.85 5.39
C VAL A 227 12.49 -5.66 6.34
N VAL A 228 11.20 -5.78 6.05
CA VAL A 228 10.28 -6.62 6.85
C VAL A 228 10.57 -8.10 6.58
N MET A 229 10.82 -8.47 5.32
CA MET A 229 11.17 -9.83 4.97
C MET A 229 12.58 -10.18 5.45
N GLN A 230 13.54 -9.27 5.29
CA GLN A 230 14.89 -9.43 5.85
C GLN A 230 14.82 -9.84 7.34
N LYS A 231 14.12 -9.08 8.17
CA LYS A 231 13.98 -9.40 9.61
C LYS A 231 13.34 -10.75 9.88
N LYS A 232 12.44 -11.22 9.01
CA LYS A 232 11.78 -12.52 9.17
C LYS A 232 12.68 -13.70 8.75
N VAL A 233 13.44 -13.54 7.70
CA VAL A 233 14.39 -14.54 7.20
C VAL A 233 15.58 -14.64 8.16
N ASP A 234 16.24 -13.50 8.46
CA ASP A 234 17.42 -13.45 9.31
C ASP A 234 17.09 -13.88 10.76
N GLY A 235 15.92 -13.52 11.26
CA GLY A 235 15.43 -13.97 12.56
C GLY A 235 15.17 -15.48 12.67
N ARG A 236 15.25 -16.22 11.56
CA ARG A 236 15.17 -17.69 11.47
C ARG A 236 16.50 -18.34 11.12
N GLY A 237 17.60 -17.57 11.11
CA GLY A 237 18.93 -18.02 10.75
C GLY A 237 19.20 -18.07 9.23
N GLY A 238 18.30 -17.49 8.42
CA GLY A 238 18.52 -17.29 6.98
C GLY A 238 19.40 -16.06 6.70
N GLN A 239 19.79 -15.92 5.45
CA GLN A 239 20.67 -14.84 4.94
C GLN A 239 19.96 -14.11 3.79
N TYR A 240 19.06 -13.21 4.11
CA TYR A 240 18.19 -12.58 3.10
C TYR A 240 18.96 -11.74 2.08
N VAL A 241 19.91 -10.91 2.54
CA VAL A 241 20.76 -10.07 1.67
C VAL A 241 21.58 -10.95 0.75
N HIS A 242 22.33 -11.89 1.31
CA HIS A 242 23.19 -12.80 0.56
C HIS A 242 22.42 -13.60 -0.49
N GLY A 243 21.25 -14.16 -0.13
CA GLY A 243 20.42 -14.91 -1.06
C GLY A 243 19.88 -14.06 -2.22
N LEU A 244 19.60 -12.77 -2.01
CA LEU A 244 19.22 -11.88 -3.09
C LEU A 244 20.41 -11.44 -3.95
N VAL A 245 21.58 -11.21 -3.34
CA VAL A 245 22.83 -10.92 -4.08
C VAL A 245 23.14 -12.07 -5.01
N ASP A 246 23.12 -13.30 -4.52
CA ASP A 246 23.38 -14.48 -5.33
C ASP A 246 22.36 -14.65 -6.48
N ALA A 247 21.08 -14.36 -6.20
CA ALA A 247 20.04 -14.42 -7.24
C ALA A 247 20.24 -13.34 -8.32
N ILE A 248 20.64 -12.13 -7.94
CA ILE A 248 20.98 -11.05 -8.87
C ILE A 248 22.21 -11.44 -9.70
N VAL A 249 23.27 -11.92 -9.05
CA VAL A 249 24.51 -12.35 -9.74
C VAL A 249 24.22 -13.47 -10.73
N ALA A 250 23.47 -14.50 -10.33
CA ALA A 250 23.09 -15.59 -11.22
C ALA A 250 22.23 -15.11 -12.41
N THR A 251 21.38 -14.11 -12.21
CA THR A 251 20.61 -13.45 -13.28
C THR A 251 21.55 -12.79 -14.30
N LEU A 252 22.57 -12.07 -13.83
CA LEU A 252 23.57 -11.42 -14.67
C LEU A 252 24.46 -12.44 -15.42
N ASP A 253 24.88 -13.49 -14.71
CA ASP A 253 25.72 -14.56 -15.28
C ASP A 253 24.96 -15.36 -16.36
N ALA A 254 23.62 -15.41 -16.29
CA ALA A 254 22.74 -15.95 -17.33
C ALA A 254 22.58 -15.02 -18.55
N GLY A 255 23.21 -13.84 -18.55
CA GLY A 255 23.14 -12.85 -19.63
C GLY A 255 21.92 -11.95 -19.61
N HIS A 256 21.13 -11.97 -18.53
CA HIS A 256 20.02 -11.05 -18.32
C HIS A 256 20.48 -9.78 -17.60
N ARG A 257 19.68 -8.72 -17.69
CA ARG A 257 19.88 -7.50 -16.90
C ARG A 257 19.12 -7.61 -15.58
N ALA A 258 19.65 -6.99 -14.54
CA ALA A 258 19.04 -6.96 -13.22
C ALA A 258 18.80 -5.52 -12.78
N LEU A 259 17.54 -5.20 -12.42
CA LEU A 259 17.10 -3.90 -11.92
C LEU A 259 16.75 -4.02 -10.44
N LEU A 260 17.43 -3.28 -9.56
CA LEU A 260 17.14 -3.24 -8.13
C LEU A 260 16.43 -1.93 -7.77
N VAL A 261 15.23 -2.01 -7.20
CA VAL A 261 14.42 -0.85 -6.82
C VAL A 261 13.93 -0.91 -5.37
N PRO A 262 14.09 0.16 -4.56
CA PRO A 262 13.44 0.26 -3.27
C PRO A 262 11.97 0.68 -3.45
N HIS A 263 11.03 0.00 -2.80
CA HIS A 263 9.61 0.32 -2.90
C HIS A 263 9.05 1.07 -1.67
N SER A 264 9.84 1.23 -0.64
CA SER A 264 9.57 2.09 0.50
C SER A 264 10.83 2.90 0.80
N THR A 265 10.79 4.19 0.52
CA THR A 265 11.96 5.07 0.60
C THR A 265 11.68 6.27 1.49
N ARG A 266 12.65 6.64 2.32
CA ARG A 266 12.64 7.86 3.11
C ARG A 266 13.99 8.54 2.95
N ALA A 267 14.06 9.51 2.07
CA ALA A 267 15.26 10.29 1.84
C ALA A 267 15.70 10.99 3.14
N GLY A 268 17.00 10.99 3.42
CA GLY A 268 17.57 11.67 4.58
C GLY A 268 17.30 11.01 5.95
N ILE A 269 16.67 9.82 5.99
CA ILE A 269 16.41 9.09 7.23
C ILE A 269 17.11 7.74 7.21
N GLU A 270 18.12 7.58 8.07
CA GLU A 270 18.85 6.31 8.25
C GLU A 270 18.02 5.22 8.97
N LYS A 271 16.88 5.56 9.54
CA LYS A 271 16.04 4.59 10.24
C LYS A 271 15.52 3.52 9.28
N THR A 272 15.87 2.28 9.55
CA THR A 272 15.48 1.09 8.77
C THR A 272 14.01 0.69 8.95
N HIS A 273 13.24 1.40 9.78
CA HIS A 273 11.82 1.05 9.97
C HIS A 273 11.00 1.46 8.77
N ASN A 274 10.57 0.47 8.00
CA ASN A 274 9.78 0.66 6.78
C ASN A 274 10.47 1.55 5.73
N ASN A 275 11.80 1.40 5.60
CA ASN A 275 12.65 2.06 4.63
C ASN A 275 13.56 1.00 4.00
N ASP A 276 13.39 0.72 2.71
CA ASP A 276 14.14 -0.32 2.00
C ASP A 276 15.44 0.20 1.37
N LEU A 277 15.58 1.51 1.26
CA LEU A 277 16.72 2.12 0.59
C LEU A 277 18.08 1.69 1.19
N PRO A 278 18.26 1.66 2.52
CA PRO A 278 19.51 1.16 3.11
C PRO A 278 19.78 -0.32 2.78
N LEU A 279 18.73 -1.15 2.75
CA LEU A 279 18.83 -2.56 2.35
C LEU A 279 19.22 -2.70 0.88
N CYS A 280 18.62 -1.92 -0.01
CA CYS A 280 18.97 -1.94 -1.43
C CYS A 280 20.41 -1.45 -1.67
N ARG A 281 20.88 -0.44 -0.93
CA ARG A 281 22.27 0.02 -0.97
C ARG A 281 23.26 -1.06 -0.50
N GLU A 282 22.88 -1.84 0.53
CA GLU A 282 23.68 -2.97 1.00
C GLU A 282 23.78 -4.05 -0.09
N ILE A 283 22.65 -4.46 -0.68
CA ILE A 283 22.62 -5.43 -1.78
C ILE A 283 23.42 -4.92 -2.99
N ALA A 284 23.24 -3.66 -3.40
CA ALA A 284 23.94 -3.08 -4.53
C ALA A 284 25.48 -3.04 -4.31
N ARG A 285 25.90 -2.72 -3.10
CA ARG A 285 27.33 -2.74 -2.74
C ARG A 285 27.93 -4.15 -2.82
N GLU A 286 27.18 -5.18 -2.40
CA GLU A 286 27.65 -6.57 -2.45
C GLU A 286 27.63 -7.12 -3.87
N VAL A 287 26.66 -6.76 -4.72
CA VAL A 287 26.64 -7.08 -6.15
C VAL A 287 27.85 -6.44 -6.86
N GLY A 288 28.21 -5.21 -6.45
CA GLY A 288 29.29 -4.43 -7.04
C GLY A 288 28.99 -3.88 -8.44
N GLU A 289 30.01 -3.32 -9.07
CA GLU A 289 29.92 -2.80 -10.44
C GLU A 289 29.95 -3.98 -11.43
N ARG A 290 28.79 -4.33 -11.97
CA ARG A 290 28.62 -5.38 -12.98
C ARG A 290 27.87 -4.85 -14.19
N ALA A 291 28.32 -5.22 -15.37
CA ALA A 291 27.56 -4.94 -16.60
C ALA A 291 26.16 -5.57 -16.52
N GLY A 292 25.14 -4.83 -16.93
CA GLY A 292 23.76 -5.30 -16.87
C GLY A 292 23.08 -5.16 -15.49
N PHE A 293 23.71 -4.56 -14.50
CA PHE A 293 23.09 -4.25 -13.21
C PHE A 293 22.79 -2.75 -13.06
N LEU A 294 21.56 -2.43 -12.69
CA LEU A 294 21.13 -1.06 -12.36
C LEU A 294 20.46 -1.06 -10.98
N PHE A 295 20.98 -0.25 -10.08
CA PHE A 295 20.33 0.10 -8.82
C PHE A 295 19.77 1.52 -8.88
N VAL A 296 18.48 1.68 -8.56
CA VAL A 296 17.81 2.97 -8.48
C VAL A 296 17.91 3.50 -7.05
N ASP A 297 18.74 4.49 -6.85
CA ASP A 297 18.98 5.13 -5.53
C ASP A 297 18.11 6.38 -5.32
N GLU A 298 17.38 6.81 -6.32
CA GLU A 298 16.51 7.97 -6.34
C GLU A 298 15.17 7.73 -5.63
N GLU A 299 14.59 8.81 -5.07
CA GLU A 299 13.23 8.77 -4.54
C GLU A 299 12.22 8.93 -5.69
N LEU A 300 11.70 7.82 -6.19
CA LEU A 300 10.69 7.81 -7.23
C LEU A 300 9.26 7.94 -6.67
N SER A 301 8.33 8.48 -7.48
CA SER A 301 6.90 8.45 -7.18
C SER A 301 6.33 7.03 -7.32
N SER A 302 5.09 6.82 -6.88
CA SER A 302 4.37 5.56 -7.06
C SER A 302 4.15 5.22 -8.54
N GLN A 303 3.87 6.23 -9.37
CA GLN A 303 3.65 6.09 -10.80
C GLN A 303 4.96 5.79 -11.55
N GLN A 304 6.04 6.53 -11.25
CA GLN A 304 7.37 6.27 -11.81
C GLN A 304 7.87 4.86 -11.49
N LEU A 305 7.70 4.39 -10.24
CA LEU A 305 8.06 3.02 -9.88
C LEU A 305 7.20 1.99 -10.60
N ARG A 306 5.89 2.21 -10.72
CA ARG A 306 5.01 1.33 -11.50
C ARG A 306 5.42 1.27 -12.95
N TYR A 307 5.70 2.40 -13.58
CA TYR A 307 6.19 2.46 -14.95
C TYR A 307 7.49 1.64 -15.10
N LEU A 308 8.48 1.89 -14.24
CA LEU A 308 9.77 1.22 -14.30
C LEU A 308 9.65 -0.31 -14.06
N ILE A 309 8.82 -0.74 -13.11
CA ILE A 309 8.52 -2.16 -12.89
C ILE A 309 7.86 -2.76 -14.14
N GLY A 310 6.97 -2.02 -14.80
CA GLY A 310 6.33 -2.45 -16.05
C GLY A 310 7.28 -2.64 -17.23
N ARG A 311 8.51 -2.12 -17.16
CA ARG A 311 9.56 -2.33 -18.17
C ARG A 311 10.41 -3.58 -17.90
N THR A 312 10.17 -4.30 -16.81
CA THR A 312 10.85 -5.58 -16.53
C THR A 312 10.12 -6.74 -17.22
N THR A 313 10.87 -7.78 -17.59
CA THR A 313 10.30 -8.99 -18.18
C THR A 313 9.79 -9.94 -17.11
N ARG A 314 10.45 -10.00 -15.97
CA ARG A 314 10.09 -10.77 -14.76
C ARG A 314 10.42 -9.94 -13.53
N PHE A 315 9.77 -10.23 -12.42
CA PHE A 315 9.94 -9.45 -11.19
C PHE A 315 10.01 -10.35 -9.95
N VAL A 316 10.89 -10.02 -9.01
CA VAL A 316 11.02 -10.69 -7.70
C VAL A 316 10.75 -9.68 -6.62
N THR A 317 9.78 -9.93 -5.77
CA THR A 317 9.48 -8.97 -4.72
C THR A 317 9.06 -9.57 -3.39
N SER A 318 9.47 -8.90 -2.32
CA SER A 318 8.94 -9.09 -0.96
C SER A 318 8.05 -7.93 -0.52
N ARG A 319 7.81 -6.95 -1.39
CA ARG A 319 6.93 -5.81 -1.13
C ARG A 319 5.56 -6.01 -1.75
N PHE A 320 4.53 -5.94 -0.91
CA PHE A 320 3.15 -6.18 -1.30
C PHE A 320 2.71 -5.29 -2.47
N HIS A 321 2.93 -3.97 -2.39
CA HIS A 321 2.49 -3.09 -3.46
C HIS A 321 3.42 -3.06 -4.68
N ALA A 322 4.67 -3.54 -4.56
CA ALA A 322 5.48 -3.81 -5.73
C ALA A 322 4.93 -5.00 -6.53
N MET A 323 4.38 -6.04 -5.84
CA MET A 323 3.60 -7.10 -6.48
C MET A 323 2.36 -6.53 -7.18
N ILE A 324 1.61 -5.63 -6.53
CA ILE A 324 0.45 -4.99 -7.19
C ILE A 324 0.90 -4.21 -8.43
N SER A 325 1.99 -3.46 -8.35
CA SER A 325 2.52 -2.72 -9.50
C SER A 325 2.92 -3.64 -10.63
N SER A 326 3.61 -4.76 -10.36
CA SER A 326 4.01 -5.72 -11.40
C SER A 326 2.80 -6.41 -12.05
N LEU A 327 1.82 -6.86 -11.25
CA LEU A 327 0.58 -7.46 -11.76
C LEU A 327 -0.24 -6.45 -12.57
N SER A 328 -0.32 -5.19 -12.12
CA SER A 328 -1.01 -4.12 -12.86
C SER A 328 -0.40 -3.83 -14.23
N MET A 329 0.89 -4.12 -14.40
CA MET A 329 1.66 -3.96 -15.65
C MET A 329 1.84 -5.28 -16.41
N ALA A 330 1.09 -6.33 -16.03
CA ALA A 330 1.15 -7.67 -16.61
C ALA A 330 2.55 -8.31 -16.57
N VAL A 331 3.36 -8.03 -15.54
CA VAL A 331 4.69 -8.58 -15.35
C VAL A 331 4.63 -9.84 -14.50
N PRO A 332 5.08 -11.01 -14.99
CA PRO A 332 5.21 -12.23 -14.21
C PRO A 332 6.09 -12.03 -12.98
N THR A 333 5.62 -12.48 -11.81
CA THR A 333 6.24 -12.10 -10.53
C THR A 333 6.41 -13.27 -9.58
N VAL A 334 7.63 -13.44 -9.07
CA VAL A 334 7.94 -14.27 -7.88
C VAL A 334 7.66 -13.47 -6.64
N VAL A 335 6.82 -13.98 -5.75
CA VAL A 335 6.40 -13.30 -4.53
C VAL A 335 6.97 -13.98 -3.30
N ILE A 336 7.79 -13.25 -2.53
CA ILE A 336 8.28 -13.69 -1.23
C ILE A 336 7.38 -13.06 -0.17
N GLY A 337 6.27 -13.75 0.15
CA GLY A 337 5.19 -13.25 1.00
C GLY A 337 5.39 -13.57 2.48
N TRP A 338 4.74 -12.84 3.35
CA TRP A 338 4.81 -13.06 4.81
C TRP A 338 3.44 -13.07 5.51
N SER A 339 2.36 -12.88 4.78
CA SER A 339 0.99 -12.89 5.32
C SER A 339 -0.03 -13.28 4.24
N HIS A 340 -1.24 -13.66 4.66
CA HIS A 340 -2.36 -14.05 3.79
C HIS A 340 -2.71 -13.04 2.71
N LYS A 341 -2.45 -11.74 2.92
CA LYS A 341 -2.76 -10.70 1.93
C LYS A 341 -2.09 -10.87 0.57
N TYR A 342 -0.89 -11.48 0.53
CA TYR A 342 -0.22 -11.78 -0.74
C TYR A 342 -0.98 -12.88 -1.49
N GLN A 343 -1.42 -13.90 -0.75
CA GLN A 343 -2.23 -14.98 -1.26
C GLN A 343 -3.54 -14.47 -1.83
N GLU A 344 -4.27 -13.62 -1.10
CA GLU A 344 -5.55 -13.03 -1.55
C GLU A 344 -5.43 -12.32 -2.90
N VAL A 345 -4.34 -11.60 -3.13
CA VAL A 345 -4.12 -10.92 -4.41
C VAL A 345 -3.79 -11.91 -5.50
N LEU A 346 -2.91 -12.88 -5.24
CA LEU A 346 -2.54 -13.90 -6.23
C LEU A 346 -3.72 -14.79 -6.61
N ASP A 347 -4.62 -15.07 -5.66
CA ASP A 347 -5.87 -15.82 -5.90
C ASP A 347 -6.78 -15.11 -6.92
N LEU A 348 -6.81 -13.77 -6.95
CA LEU A 348 -7.56 -13.01 -7.94
C LEU A 348 -7.06 -13.24 -9.38
N PHE A 349 -5.81 -13.69 -9.53
CA PHE A 349 -5.19 -13.97 -10.81
C PHE A 349 -5.04 -15.48 -11.10
N GLY A 350 -5.42 -16.36 -10.15
CA GLY A 350 -5.17 -17.80 -10.26
C GLY A 350 -3.70 -18.17 -10.14
N LEU A 351 -2.88 -17.35 -9.45
CA LEU A 351 -1.43 -17.46 -9.31
C LEU A 351 -0.99 -17.73 -7.86
N ASN A 352 -1.85 -18.33 -7.06
CA ASN A 352 -1.62 -18.56 -5.64
C ASN A 352 -0.42 -19.47 -5.33
N ASP A 353 0.01 -20.29 -6.28
CA ASP A 353 1.20 -21.15 -6.19
C ASP A 353 2.53 -20.44 -6.55
N ARG A 354 2.50 -19.13 -6.84
CA ARG A 354 3.66 -18.31 -7.20
C ARG A 354 4.23 -17.51 -6.02
N ALA A 355 3.84 -17.84 -4.80
CA ALA A 355 4.37 -17.22 -3.58
C ALA A 355 4.94 -18.27 -2.64
N PHE A 356 6.00 -17.90 -1.93
CA PHE A 356 6.56 -18.66 -0.82
C PHE A 356 6.93 -17.78 0.35
N GLY A 357 7.08 -18.37 1.54
CA GLY A 357 7.29 -17.64 2.78
C GLY A 357 8.76 -17.50 3.20
N ALA A 358 8.99 -16.73 4.28
CA ALA A 358 10.33 -16.56 4.84
C ALA A 358 11.01 -17.88 5.29
N ALA A 359 10.22 -18.90 5.63
CA ALA A 359 10.75 -20.20 6.03
C ALA A 359 11.32 -21.01 4.87
N GLU A 360 10.90 -20.70 3.64
CA GLU A 360 11.30 -21.37 2.41
C GLU A 360 12.33 -20.56 1.61
N PHE A 361 12.73 -19.39 2.15
CA PHE A 361 13.63 -18.50 1.44
C PHE A 361 15.04 -19.10 1.36
N SER A 362 15.53 -19.27 0.15
CA SER A 362 16.93 -19.55 -0.19
C SER A 362 17.22 -19.04 -1.60
N THR A 363 18.50 -18.90 -1.96
CA THR A 363 18.93 -18.56 -3.33
C THR A 363 18.35 -19.53 -4.34
N GLU A 364 18.47 -20.86 -4.08
CA GLU A 364 18.00 -21.93 -4.95
C GLU A 364 16.48 -21.84 -5.18
N ARG A 365 15.72 -21.49 -4.12
CA ARG A 365 14.27 -21.33 -4.25
C ARG A 365 13.91 -20.14 -5.14
N VAL A 366 14.58 -19.00 -4.98
CA VAL A 366 14.35 -17.81 -5.83
C VAL A 366 14.68 -18.14 -7.29
N LEU A 367 15.83 -18.77 -7.55
CA LEU A 367 16.25 -19.16 -8.91
C LEU A 367 15.32 -20.21 -9.53
N ALA A 368 14.87 -21.19 -8.75
CA ALA A 368 13.92 -22.19 -9.22
C ALA A 368 12.58 -21.56 -9.64
N GLU A 369 12.08 -20.59 -8.86
CA GLU A 369 10.84 -19.87 -9.21
C GLU A 369 11.03 -18.93 -10.42
N LEU A 370 12.19 -18.29 -10.58
CA LEU A 370 12.51 -17.51 -11.78
C LEU A 370 12.54 -18.40 -13.02
N ALA A 371 13.22 -19.56 -12.96
CA ALA A 371 13.25 -20.53 -14.05
C ALA A 371 11.85 -21.11 -14.34
N ARG A 372 11.01 -21.26 -13.31
CA ARG A 372 9.61 -21.66 -13.48
C ARG A 372 8.80 -20.58 -14.19
N LEU A 373 8.95 -19.29 -13.81
CA LEU A 373 8.30 -18.18 -14.50
C LEU A 373 8.73 -18.08 -15.98
N GLU A 374 9.99 -18.36 -16.26
CA GLU A 374 10.47 -18.33 -17.64
C GLU A 374 9.82 -19.42 -18.50
N ARG A 375 9.69 -20.64 -17.97
CA ARG A 375 9.00 -21.73 -18.68
C ARG A 375 7.51 -21.45 -18.88
N ASP A 376 6.86 -20.86 -17.88
CA ASP A 376 5.42 -20.67 -17.82
C ASP A 376 5.02 -19.24 -18.24
N ASP A 377 5.94 -18.43 -18.82
CA ASP A 377 5.78 -17.00 -19.08
C ASP A 377 4.45 -16.67 -19.82
N ALA A 378 4.19 -17.37 -20.92
CA ALA A 378 2.99 -17.14 -21.73
C ALA A 378 1.70 -17.44 -20.95
N GLU A 379 1.69 -18.51 -20.16
CA GLU A 379 0.54 -18.89 -19.33
C GLU A 379 0.29 -17.86 -18.22
N VAL A 380 1.35 -17.46 -17.51
CA VAL A 380 1.26 -16.48 -16.42
C VAL A 380 0.80 -15.12 -16.94
N ARG A 381 1.36 -14.65 -18.07
CA ARG A 381 0.91 -13.40 -18.71
C ARG A 381 -0.56 -13.47 -19.14
N ALA A 382 -0.97 -14.58 -19.72
CA ALA A 382 -2.36 -14.79 -20.12
C ALA A 382 -3.30 -14.78 -18.91
N ALA A 383 -2.92 -15.44 -17.80
CA ALA A 383 -3.69 -15.42 -16.56
C ALA A 383 -3.80 -14.00 -15.99
N ILE A 384 -2.70 -13.23 -15.95
CA ILE A 384 -2.74 -11.83 -15.50
C ILE A 384 -3.62 -10.99 -16.42
N ALA A 385 -3.42 -11.04 -17.72
CA ALA A 385 -4.15 -10.23 -18.70
C ALA A 385 -5.67 -10.53 -18.68
N SER A 386 -6.04 -11.80 -18.51
CA SER A 386 -7.44 -12.22 -18.43
C SER A 386 -8.15 -11.72 -17.17
N ASN A 387 -7.47 -11.71 -16.02
CA ASN A 387 -8.09 -11.37 -14.74
C ASN A 387 -7.94 -9.89 -14.35
N LEU A 388 -6.94 -9.19 -14.87
CA LEU A 388 -6.63 -7.80 -14.50
C LEU A 388 -7.82 -6.84 -14.69
N PRO A 389 -8.63 -6.90 -15.78
CA PRO A 389 -9.79 -6.02 -15.92
C PRO A 389 -10.79 -6.16 -14.77
N ALA A 390 -11.13 -7.40 -14.38
CA ALA A 390 -12.05 -7.66 -13.28
C ALA A 390 -11.48 -7.21 -11.93
N VAL A 391 -10.16 -7.38 -11.70
CA VAL A 391 -9.47 -6.91 -10.49
C VAL A 391 -9.47 -5.38 -10.43
N LYS A 392 -9.23 -4.70 -11.54
CA LYS A 392 -9.34 -3.23 -11.62
C LYS A 392 -10.76 -2.75 -11.35
N GLU A 393 -11.77 -3.41 -11.90
CA GLU A 393 -13.18 -3.09 -11.65
C GLU A 393 -13.52 -3.23 -10.15
N LEU A 394 -13.12 -4.33 -9.50
CA LEU A 394 -13.27 -4.51 -8.06
C LEU A 394 -12.51 -3.44 -7.24
N SER A 395 -11.38 -2.98 -7.71
CA SER A 395 -10.64 -1.89 -7.07
C SER A 395 -11.34 -0.55 -7.21
N VAL A 396 -11.85 -0.24 -8.40
CA VAL A 396 -12.54 1.02 -8.70
C VAL A 396 -13.92 1.09 -8.07
N SER A 397 -14.65 -0.03 -7.96
CA SER A 397 -16.03 -0.09 -7.44
C SER A 397 -16.15 0.46 -6.01
N GLN A 398 -15.06 0.41 -5.22
CA GLN A 398 -15.09 1.04 -3.90
C GLN A 398 -15.27 2.57 -3.96
N ALA A 399 -14.83 3.22 -5.05
CA ALA A 399 -15.07 4.65 -5.25
C ALA A 399 -16.56 4.95 -5.47
N ASP A 400 -17.32 4.04 -6.08
CA ASP A 400 -18.76 4.20 -6.28
C ASP A 400 -19.50 4.12 -4.93
N HIS A 401 -19.16 3.16 -4.09
CA HIS A 401 -19.69 3.07 -2.71
C HIS A 401 -19.35 4.29 -1.87
N ILE A 402 -18.11 4.80 -1.97
CA ILE A 402 -17.69 6.00 -1.25
C ILE A 402 -18.48 7.22 -1.75
N ALA A 403 -18.59 7.40 -3.06
CA ALA A 403 -19.33 8.51 -3.67
C ALA A 403 -20.80 8.50 -3.24
N GLU A 404 -21.44 7.33 -3.19
CA GLU A 404 -22.81 7.19 -2.71
C GLU A 404 -22.97 7.63 -1.25
N ILE A 405 -22.03 7.26 -0.36
CA ILE A 405 -22.06 7.65 1.06
C ILE A 405 -21.85 9.17 1.19
N VAL A 406 -20.85 9.71 0.48
CA VAL A 406 -20.47 11.13 0.52
C VAL A 406 -21.61 12.02 0.01
N THR A 407 -22.27 11.62 -1.08
CA THR A 407 -23.37 12.42 -1.69
C THR A 407 -24.69 12.35 -0.92
N ARG A 408 -24.92 11.27 -0.14
CA ARG A 408 -26.10 11.15 0.73
C ARG A 408 -25.98 11.95 2.04
N ALA A 409 -24.78 12.39 2.40
CA ALA A 409 -24.54 13.14 3.65
C ALA A 409 -25.13 14.57 3.63
N HIS A 410 -25.66 15.01 2.51
CA HIS A 410 -26.35 16.27 2.27
C HIS A 410 -27.80 16.04 1.87
#